data_a92088bd0f95511d41ac17c4b6bab390
#
_entry.id   a92088bd0f95511d41ac17c4b6bab390
#
_cell.length_a   1.000
_cell.length_b   1.000
_cell.length_c   1.000
_cell.angle_alpha   90.00
_cell.angle_beta   90.00
_cell.angle_gamma   90.00
#
_symmetry.space_group_name_H-M   'P 1'
#
loop_
_entity.id
_entity.type
_entity.pdbx_description
1 polymer ?
#
loop_
_entity_poly.entity_id
_entity_poly.type
_entity_poly.pdbx_seq_one_letter_code
_entity_poly.pdbx_strand_id
1 'polypeptide(L)'
;MNWKTYIKTYQSYLKIERGLSKNTIDNYTFDLERLCQFLEENKIEVSPINITDETVQQFIYSVSKKVNPRSQSRIISGLKSFFSYLIFEDYRLDHPLELIEAPRIGRKLPDTLSLDEIDQLISAINLSTPEGERNRAMLETLYGCGLRVSELVSLKISDLFFDEGFIKVTGKGNKQRFVPIGELTQKFILIYKNSIRNVLNIQNGHEDTLFLNRRGKQLTRAMIFTIIKDLAVVINLNKNISPHTLRH
;
A
#
# COMPACT_ATOMS: atom_id res chain seq x y z
N MET A 1 26.58 18.39 12.83
CA MET A 1 25.19 17.92 12.93
C MET A 1 25.15 16.41 12.76
N ASN A 2 24.26 15.72 13.48
CA ASN A 2 24.13 14.25 13.46
C ASN A 2 23.14 13.81 12.36
N TRP A 3 23.23 12.60 11.84
CA TRP A 3 22.30 11.97 10.89
C TRP A 3 20.83 12.21 11.25
N LYS A 4 20.47 12.04 12.54
CA LYS A 4 19.10 12.25 13.02
C LYS A 4 18.54 13.65 12.74
N THR A 5 19.37 14.68 12.81
CA THR A 5 18.96 16.06 12.53
C THR A 5 18.63 16.24 11.07
N TYR A 6 19.51 15.78 10.16
CA TYR A 6 19.28 15.87 8.72
C TYR A 6 18.08 15.04 8.25
N ILE A 7 17.88 13.86 8.82
CA ILE A 7 16.71 13.03 8.51
C ILE A 7 15.43 13.75 8.94
N LYS A 8 15.41 14.39 10.11
CA LYS A 8 14.24 15.13 10.60
C LYS A 8 13.90 16.34 9.73
N THR A 9 14.88 17.12 9.31
CA THR A 9 14.67 18.26 8.41
C THR A 9 14.20 17.79 7.03
N TYR A 10 14.80 16.71 6.51
CA TYR A 10 14.37 16.08 5.27
C TYR A 10 12.92 15.57 5.31
N GLN A 11 12.48 14.95 6.42
CA GLN A 11 11.08 14.55 6.60
C GLN A 11 10.13 15.76 6.49
N SER A 12 10.52 16.90 7.09
CA SER A 12 9.75 18.14 7.02
C SER A 12 9.69 18.69 5.59
N TYR A 13 10.79 18.70 4.88
CA TYR A 13 10.87 19.05 3.45
C TYR A 13 9.95 18.18 2.60
N LEU A 14 10.05 16.85 2.75
CA LEU A 14 9.19 15.92 1.99
C LEU A 14 7.70 16.13 2.26
N LYS A 15 7.34 16.46 3.51
CA LYS A 15 5.96 16.67 3.92
C LYS A 15 5.41 18.01 3.46
N ILE A 16 6.15 19.09 3.68
CA ILE A 16 5.67 20.48 3.53
C ILE A 16 5.88 20.95 2.09
N GLU A 17 7.08 20.81 1.55
CA GLU A 17 7.42 21.35 0.23
C GLU A 17 7.08 20.38 -0.91
N ARG A 18 7.33 19.08 -0.69
CA ARG A 18 7.07 18.07 -1.72
C ARG A 18 5.66 17.45 -1.63
N GLY A 19 4.91 17.70 -0.55
CA GLY A 19 3.56 17.18 -0.36
C GLY A 19 3.45 15.65 -0.43
N LEU A 20 4.51 14.93 -0.05
CA LEU A 20 4.55 13.48 -0.19
C LEU A 20 3.68 12.78 0.87
N SER A 21 3.16 11.60 0.51
CA SER A 21 2.37 10.80 1.45
C SER A 21 3.21 10.30 2.62
N LYS A 22 2.59 10.14 3.78
CA LYS A 22 3.22 9.57 4.98
C LYS A 22 3.97 8.27 4.67
N ASN A 23 3.36 7.35 3.94
CA ASN A 23 4.01 6.08 3.57
C ASN A 23 5.30 6.28 2.76
N THR A 24 5.37 7.30 1.90
CA THR A 24 6.58 7.59 1.12
C THR A 24 7.66 8.15 2.04
N ILE A 25 7.29 9.07 2.94
CA ILE A 25 8.20 9.66 3.92
C ILE A 25 8.76 8.57 4.84
N ASP A 26 7.88 7.73 5.41
CA ASP A 26 8.29 6.63 6.30
C ASP A 26 9.24 5.64 5.59
N ASN A 27 8.97 5.29 4.33
CA ASN A 27 9.86 4.42 3.55
C ASN A 27 11.22 5.05 3.29
N TYR A 28 11.28 6.33 2.89
CA TYR A 28 12.55 7.02 2.66
C TYR A 28 13.34 7.19 3.96
N THR A 29 12.66 7.48 5.06
CA THR A 29 13.29 7.52 6.39
C THR A 29 13.89 6.17 6.76
N PHE A 30 13.14 5.09 6.58
CA PHE A 30 13.62 3.74 6.87
C PHE A 30 14.83 3.34 6.02
N ASP A 31 14.90 3.79 4.78
CA ASP A 31 16.06 3.55 3.93
C ASP A 31 17.31 4.27 4.43
N LEU A 32 17.16 5.49 4.95
CA LEU A 32 18.24 6.24 5.59
C LEU A 32 18.67 5.63 6.92
N GLU A 33 17.73 5.17 7.74
CA GLU A 33 18.03 4.46 8.99
C GLU A 33 18.83 3.18 8.73
N ARG A 34 18.54 2.46 7.64
CA ARG A 34 19.33 1.31 7.20
C ARG A 34 20.77 1.69 6.84
N LEU A 35 20.99 2.83 6.19
CA LEU A 35 22.33 3.34 5.92
C LEU A 35 23.03 3.68 7.23
N CYS A 36 22.36 4.35 8.17
CA CYS A 36 22.93 4.66 9.48
C CYS A 36 23.33 3.39 10.24
N GLN A 37 22.46 2.37 10.25
CA GLN A 37 22.76 1.08 10.86
C GLN A 37 23.98 0.40 10.22
N PHE A 38 24.10 0.43 8.89
CA PHE A 38 25.26 -0.09 8.19
C PHE A 38 26.55 0.63 8.60
N LEU A 39 26.53 1.96 8.73
CA LEU A 39 27.67 2.74 9.17
C LEU A 39 28.08 2.38 10.58
N GLU A 40 27.14 2.23 11.51
CA GLU A 40 27.36 1.81 12.90
C GLU A 40 27.95 0.39 12.97
N GLU A 41 27.38 -0.59 12.25
CA GLU A 41 27.87 -1.99 12.20
C GLU A 41 29.31 -2.09 11.68
N ASN A 42 29.70 -1.22 10.74
CA ASN A 42 31.04 -1.20 10.16
C ASN A 42 31.99 -0.19 10.85
N LYS A 43 31.54 0.45 11.95
CA LYS A 43 32.32 1.45 12.71
C LYS A 43 32.81 2.62 11.83
N ILE A 44 32.00 3.06 10.88
CA ILE A 44 32.29 4.16 9.98
C ILE A 44 31.68 5.44 10.57
N GLU A 45 32.52 6.27 11.15
CA GLU A 45 32.11 7.55 11.75
C GLU A 45 32.14 8.66 10.70
N VAL A 46 31.03 8.84 9.98
CA VAL A 46 30.92 9.86 8.93
C VAL A 46 29.57 10.57 8.99
N SER A 47 29.57 11.88 8.71
CA SER A 47 28.33 12.67 8.63
C SER A 47 27.70 12.55 7.23
N PRO A 48 26.39 12.88 7.08
CA PRO A 48 25.75 12.91 5.76
C PRO A 48 26.42 13.83 4.73
N ILE A 49 27.10 14.86 5.23
CA ILE A 49 27.78 15.84 4.37
C ILE A 49 29.08 15.24 3.78
N ASN A 50 29.80 14.45 4.57
CA ASN A 50 31.14 13.96 4.25
C ASN A 50 31.21 12.51 3.80
N ILE A 51 30.04 11.81 3.75
CA ILE A 51 30.03 10.43 3.28
C ILE A 51 30.46 10.35 1.81
N THR A 52 31.36 9.43 1.51
CA THR A 52 31.90 9.26 0.16
C THR A 52 31.04 8.32 -0.68
N ASP A 53 31.23 8.38 -1.99
CA ASP A 53 30.60 7.49 -2.96
C ASP A 53 30.99 6.04 -2.73
N GLU A 54 32.25 5.75 -2.38
CA GLU A 54 32.71 4.39 -2.05
C GLU A 54 31.95 3.79 -0.85
N THR A 55 31.74 4.60 0.20
CA THR A 55 30.99 4.15 1.39
C THR A 55 29.54 3.83 1.04
N VAL A 56 28.91 4.69 0.22
CA VAL A 56 27.54 4.44 -0.23
C VAL A 56 27.45 3.23 -1.17
N GLN A 57 28.44 3.04 -2.05
CA GLN A 57 28.51 1.85 -2.91
C GLN A 57 28.62 0.57 -2.10
N GLN A 58 29.46 0.55 -1.05
CA GLN A 58 29.57 -0.59 -0.12
C GLN A 58 28.24 -0.91 0.55
N PHE A 59 27.51 0.13 0.99
CA PHE A 59 26.15 -0.06 1.52
C PHE A 59 25.23 -0.68 0.48
N ILE A 60 25.14 -0.13 -0.73
CA ILE A 60 24.28 -0.64 -1.81
C ILE A 60 24.64 -2.10 -2.15
N TYR A 61 25.92 -2.44 -2.18
CA TYR A 61 26.39 -3.82 -2.37
C TYR A 61 25.94 -4.73 -1.23
N SER A 62 26.03 -4.29 0.03
CA SER A 62 25.52 -5.06 1.17
C SER A 62 24.01 -5.31 1.10
N VAL A 63 23.26 -4.30 0.67
CA VAL A 63 21.81 -4.35 0.46
C VAL A 63 21.43 -5.32 -0.66
N SER A 64 22.19 -5.33 -1.78
CA SER A 64 21.92 -6.20 -2.93
C SER A 64 21.91 -7.69 -2.58
N LYS A 65 22.66 -8.09 -1.55
CA LYS A 65 22.69 -9.47 -1.05
C LYS A 65 21.48 -9.86 -0.19
N LYS A 66 20.77 -8.86 0.36
CA LYS A 66 19.71 -9.07 1.36
C LYS A 66 18.31 -8.83 0.80
N VAL A 67 18.16 -8.09 -0.30
CA VAL A 67 16.86 -7.72 -0.85
C VAL A 67 16.76 -8.00 -2.36
N ASN A 68 15.53 -8.12 -2.87
CA ASN A 68 15.30 -8.28 -4.30
C ASN A 68 15.62 -6.98 -5.09
N PRO A 69 15.87 -7.07 -6.42
CA PRO A 69 16.24 -5.91 -7.24
C PRO A 69 15.25 -4.74 -7.20
N ARG A 70 13.94 -5.02 -7.08
CA ARG A 70 12.90 -3.97 -6.97
C ARG A 70 13.02 -3.19 -5.66
N SER A 71 13.27 -3.89 -4.54
CA SER A 71 13.50 -3.25 -3.25
C SER A 71 14.81 -2.47 -3.23
N GLN A 72 15.87 -3.00 -3.85
CA GLN A 72 17.14 -2.29 -4.01
C GLN A 72 16.96 -1.00 -4.81
N SER A 73 16.27 -1.04 -5.95
CA SER A 73 15.96 0.15 -6.76
C SER A 73 15.20 1.21 -5.97
N ARG A 74 14.24 0.80 -5.13
CA ARG A 74 13.50 1.72 -4.27
C ARG A 74 14.41 2.36 -3.22
N ILE A 75 15.30 1.60 -2.57
CA ILE A 75 16.27 2.12 -1.60
C ILE A 75 17.20 3.14 -2.26
N ILE A 76 17.76 2.82 -3.42
CA ILE A 76 18.60 3.75 -4.18
C ILE A 76 17.83 5.05 -4.47
N SER A 77 16.57 4.97 -4.85
CA SER A 77 15.73 6.15 -5.11
C SER A 77 15.51 7.00 -3.85
N GLY A 78 15.30 6.36 -2.68
CA GLY A 78 15.15 7.05 -1.40
C GLY A 78 16.44 7.78 -1.00
N LEU A 79 17.58 7.12 -1.15
CA LEU A 79 18.89 7.74 -0.88
C LEU A 79 19.19 8.88 -1.87
N LYS A 80 18.95 8.68 -3.16
CA LYS A 80 19.12 9.75 -4.17
C LYS A 80 18.30 10.99 -3.82
N SER A 81 17.05 10.79 -3.39
CA SER A 81 16.18 11.89 -2.97
C SER A 81 16.74 12.66 -1.75
N PHE A 82 17.32 11.94 -0.77
CA PHE A 82 17.93 12.57 0.40
C PHE A 82 19.19 13.38 0.05
N PHE A 83 20.10 12.81 -0.74
CA PHE A 83 21.31 13.53 -1.11
C PHE A 83 21.03 14.70 -2.05
N SER A 84 20.03 14.58 -2.94
CA SER A 84 19.54 15.72 -3.71
C SER A 84 18.96 16.83 -2.82
N TYR A 85 18.29 16.48 -1.73
CA TYR A 85 17.85 17.44 -0.73
C TYR A 85 19.04 18.15 -0.05
N LEU A 86 20.08 17.41 0.33
CA LEU A 86 21.27 18.02 0.95
C LEU A 86 21.98 19.00 0.02
N ILE A 87 21.97 18.73 -1.28
CA ILE A 87 22.52 19.66 -2.29
C ILE A 87 21.59 20.87 -2.44
N PHE A 88 20.29 20.67 -2.50
CA PHE A 88 19.29 21.73 -2.61
C PHE A 88 19.35 22.74 -1.44
N GLU A 89 19.67 22.27 -0.23
CA GLU A 89 19.83 23.08 0.98
C GLU A 89 21.28 23.57 1.18
N ASP A 90 22.14 23.48 0.18
CA ASP A 90 23.55 23.88 0.21
C ASP A 90 24.38 23.23 1.34
N TYR A 91 23.95 22.06 1.86
CA TYR A 91 24.73 21.31 2.85
C TYR A 91 25.91 20.54 2.25
N ARG A 92 25.85 20.19 0.96
CA ARG A 92 26.95 19.56 0.21
C ARG A 92 26.90 19.92 -1.27
N LEU A 93 28.05 19.80 -1.96
CA LEU A 93 28.18 20.21 -3.37
C LEU A 93 28.06 19.03 -4.34
N ASP A 94 28.38 17.81 -3.93
CA ASP A 94 28.45 16.61 -4.76
C ASP A 94 27.35 15.60 -4.40
N HIS A 95 27.03 14.70 -5.32
CA HIS A 95 26.00 13.68 -5.12
C HIS A 95 26.62 12.28 -5.08
N PRO A 96 26.75 11.61 -3.90
CA PRO A 96 27.48 10.35 -3.74
C PRO A 96 26.83 9.15 -4.45
N LEU A 97 25.62 9.30 -5.02
CA LEU A 97 24.97 8.27 -5.81
C LEU A 97 24.79 8.70 -7.28
N GLU A 98 25.50 9.71 -7.76
CA GLU A 98 25.31 10.20 -9.13
C GLU A 98 25.52 9.10 -10.15
N LEU A 99 26.63 8.36 -10.02
CA LEU A 99 27.01 7.27 -10.93
C LEU A 99 26.38 5.92 -10.59
N ILE A 100 25.62 5.82 -9.49
CA ILE A 100 24.98 4.55 -9.10
C ILE A 100 23.70 4.35 -9.91
N GLU A 101 23.71 3.34 -10.77
CA GLU A 101 22.54 2.90 -11.50
C GLU A 101 21.67 1.93 -10.65
N ALA A 102 20.35 2.06 -10.82
CA ALA A 102 19.42 1.09 -10.25
C ALA A 102 19.50 -0.24 -11.03
N PRO A 103 19.33 -1.38 -10.37
CA PRO A 103 19.34 -2.67 -11.05
C PRO A 103 18.23 -2.74 -12.10
N ARG A 104 18.54 -3.32 -13.26
CA ARG A 104 17.54 -3.55 -14.30
C ARG A 104 16.51 -4.56 -13.82
N ILE A 105 15.27 -4.15 -13.73
CA ILE A 105 14.15 -5.00 -13.31
C ILE A 105 13.44 -5.48 -14.58
N GLY A 106 13.46 -6.80 -14.81
CA GLY A 106 12.66 -7.40 -15.87
C GLY A 106 11.18 -7.13 -15.63
N ARG A 107 10.42 -6.82 -16.68
CA ARG A 107 8.96 -6.71 -16.61
C ARG A 107 8.39 -8.11 -16.49
N LYS A 108 7.99 -8.51 -15.27
CA LYS A 108 7.15 -9.69 -15.08
C LYS A 108 5.71 -9.25 -15.32
N LEU A 109 5.04 -9.82 -16.30
CA LEU A 109 3.61 -9.63 -16.50
C LEU A 109 2.89 -10.13 -15.24
N PRO A 110 1.96 -9.34 -14.68
CA PRO A 110 1.16 -9.80 -13.55
C PRO A 110 0.28 -10.98 -13.97
N ASP A 111 0.05 -11.90 -13.04
CA ASP A 111 -0.99 -12.91 -13.23
C ASP A 111 -2.35 -12.19 -13.30
N THR A 112 -3.15 -12.53 -14.30
CA THR A 112 -4.52 -12.01 -14.45
C THR A 112 -5.52 -13.13 -14.19
N LEU A 113 -6.71 -12.76 -13.72
CA LEU A 113 -7.83 -13.69 -13.57
C LEU A 113 -8.76 -13.59 -14.76
N SER A 114 -9.24 -14.74 -15.23
CA SER A 114 -10.37 -14.79 -16.16
C SER A 114 -11.68 -14.48 -15.44
N LEU A 115 -12.74 -14.20 -16.20
CA LEU A 115 -14.08 -14.01 -15.62
C LEU A 115 -14.52 -15.25 -14.85
N ASP A 116 -14.32 -16.45 -15.42
CA ASP A 116 -14.67 -17.72 -14.78
C ASP A 116 -13.93 -17.93 -13.46
N GLU A 117 -12.63 -17.56 -13.38
CA GLU A 117 -11.86 -17.66 -12.14
C GLU A 117 -12.36 -16.70 -11.08
N ILE A 118 -12.79 -15.49 -11.46
CA ILE A 118 -13.39 -14.52 -10.56
C ILE A 118 -14.73 -15.03 -10.04
N ASP A 119 -15.58 -15.56 -10.91
CA ASP A 119 -16.87 -16.12 -10.53
C ASP A 119 -16.71 -17.34 -9.61
N GLN A 120 -15.72 -18.20 -9.87
CA GLN A 120 -15.39 -19.31 -8.97
C GLN A 120 -14.93 -18.82 -7.59
N LEU A 121 -14.03 -17.82 -7.53
CA LEU A 121 -13.59 -17.23 -6.27
C LEU A 121 -14.76 -16.67 -5.45
N ILE A 122 -15.65 -15.94 -6.11
CA ILE A 122 -16.79 -15.32 -5.44
C ILE A 122 -17.82 -16.39 -5.04
N SER A 123 -18.04 -17.41 -5.85
CA SER A 123 -18.97 -18.50 -5.57
C SER A 123 -18.49 -19.44 -4.46
N ALA A 124 -17.19 -19.53 -4.22
CA ALA A 124 -16.61 -20.32 -3.15
C ALA A 124 -16.83 -19.71 -1.75
N ILE A 125 -17.39 -18.50 -1.66
CA ILE A 125 -17.67 -17.86 -0.39
C ILE A 125 -18.85 -18.55 0.30
N ASN A 126 -18.65 -19.01 1.53
CA ASN A 126 -19.70 -19.59 2.35
C ASN A 126 -20.64 -18.50 2.90
N LEU A 127 -21.79 -18.32 2.27
CA LEU A 127 -22.80 -17.32 2.65
C LEU A 127 -23.57 -17.67 3.94
N SER A 128 -23.40 -18.88 4.50
CA SER A 128 -24.06 -19.24 5.78
C SER A 128 -23.43 -18.56 7.00
N THR A 129 -22.36 -17.78 6.81
CA THR A 129 -21.66 -17.08 7.88
C THR A 129 -21.73 -15.56 7.69
N PRO A 130 -21.80 -14.79 8.80
CA PRO A 130 -21.77 -13.33 8.73
C PRO A 130 -20.54 -12.77 8.00
N GLU A 131 -19.39 -13.41 8.17
CA GLU A 131 -18.17 -13.07 7.47
C GLU A 131 -18.27 -13.36 5.98
N GLY A 132 -18.98 -14.42 5.58
CA GLY A 132 -19.20 -14.75 4.17
C GLY A 132 -20.03 -13.70 3.47
N GLU A 133 -21.13 -13.26 4.03
CA GLU A 133 -21.95 -12.17 3.48
C GLU A 133 -21.15 -10.88 3.32
N ARG A 134 -20.35 -10.53 4.33
CA ARG A 134 -19.40 -9.40 4.23
C ARG A 134 -18.40 -9.61 3.10
N ASN A 135 -17.78 -10.78 3.01
CA ASN A 135 -16.76 -11.08 2.03
C ASN A 135 -17.32 -11.05 0.60
N ARG A 136 -18.57 -11.50 0.41
CA ARG A 136 -19.28 -11.40 -0.87
C ARG A 136 -19.45 -9.95 -1.28
N ALA A 137 -20.05 -9.13 -0.42
CA ALA A 137 -20.25 -7.70 -0.69
C ALA A 137 -18.92 -6.98 -0.97
N MET A 138 -17.89 -7.33 -0.21
CA MET A 138 -16.54 -6.76 -0.34
C MET A 138 -15.90 -7.11 -1.69
N LEU A 139 -15.92 -8.38 -2.11
CA LEU A 139 -15.29 -8.82 -3.37
C LEU A 139 -16.07 -8.32 -4.59
N GLU A 140 -17.39 -8.30 -4.54
CA GLU A 140 -18.24 -7.68 -5.56
C GLU A 140 -17.91 -6.18 -5.71
N THR A 141 -17.72 -5.47 -4.59
CA THR A 141 -17.34 -4.05 -4.63
C THR A 141 -15.93 -3.85 -5.17
N LEU A 142 -14.97 -4.68 -4.73
CA LEU A 142 -13.59 -4.59 -5.18
C LEU A 142 -13.46 -4.79 -6.70
N TYR A 143 -14.14 -5.83 -7.22
CA TYR A 143 -14.12 -6.19 -8.63
C TYR A 143 -15.01 -5.25 -9.46
N GLY A 144 -16.29 -5.16 -9.12
CA GLY A 144 -17.27 -4.41 -9.91
C GLY A 144 -16.98 -2.92 -10.02
N CYS A 145 -16.38 -2.33 -8.97
CA CYS A 145 -15.97 -0.92 -8.99
C CYS A 145 -14.48 -0.71 -9.30
N GLY A 146 -13.69 -1.75 -9.51
CA GLY A 146 -12.27 -1.68 -9.80
C GLY A 146 -11.45 -0.92 -8.75
N LEU A 147 -11.78 -1.10 -7.46
CA LEU A 147 -11.17 -0.34 -6.38
C LEU A 147 -9.77 -0.82 -6.04
N ARG A 148 -8.93 0.09 -5.51
CA ARG A 148 -7.74 -0.32 -4.76
C ARG A 148 -8.15 -0.87 -3.40
N VAL A 149 -7.38 -1.83 -2.86
CA VAL A 149 -7.68 -2.40 -1.53
C VAL A 149 -7.73 -1.32 -0.44
N SER A 150 -6.91 -0.29 -0.52
CA SER A 150 -6.94 0.84 0.42
C SER A 150 -8.23 1.67 0.30
N GLU A 151 -8.74 1.83 -0.90
CA GLU A 151 -10.01 2.54 -1.17
C GLU A 151 -11.19 1.73 -0.64
N LEU A 152 -11.18 0.41 -0.88
CA LEU A 152 -12.22 -0.48 -0.38
C LEU A 152 -12.31 -0.48 1.15
N VAL A 153 -11.18 -0.62 1.87
CA VAL A 153 -11.21 -0.64 3.34
C VAL A 153 -11.60 0.70 3.95
N SER A 154 -11.35 1.81 3.26
CA SER A 154 -11.71 3.15 3.73
C SER A 154 -13.08 3.63 3.23
N LEU A 155 -13.81 2.80 2.47
CA LEU A 155 -15.14 3.16 1.97
C LEU A 155 -16.13 3.37 3.13
N LYS A 156 -16.88 4.43 3.06
CA LYS A 156 -17.83 4.85 4.09
C LYS A 156 -19.26 4.60 3.65
N ILE A 157 -20.16 4.49 4.62
CA ILE A 157 -21.59 4.45 4.33
C ILE A 157 -22.06 5.77 3.69
N SER A 158 -21.54 6.90 4.18
CA SER A 158 -21.80 8.24 3.64
C SER A 158 -21.23 8.48 2.23
N ASP A 159 -20.43 7.54 1.70
CA ASP A 159 -19.90 7.58 0.34
C ASP A 159 -20.77 6.81 -0.68
N LEU A 160 -21.89 6.21 -0.25
CA LEU A 160 -22.77 5.40 -1.08
C LEU A 160 -23.92 6.26 -1.64
N PHE A 161 -23.93 6.49 -2.93
CA PHE A 161 -24.96 7.27 -3.67
C PHE A 161 -25.66 6.32 -4.64
N PHE A 162 -26.46 5.39 -4.08
CA PHE A 162 -27.05 4.29 -4.85
C PHE A 162 -28.19 4.75 -5.77
N ASP A 163 -28.94 5.75 -5.35
CA ASP A 163 -30.02 6.33 -6.17
C ASP A 163 -29.45 6.97 -7.44
N GLU A 164 -28.24 7.51 -7.36
CA GLU A 164 -27.52 8.12 -8.46
C GLU A 164 -26.59 7.14 -9.20
N GLY A 165 -26.49 5.89 -8.73
CA GLY A 165 -25.71 4.83 -9.36
C GLY A 165 -24.19 4.94 -9.22
N PHE A 166 -23.67 5.62 -8.19
CA PHE A 166 -22.24 5.72 -7.95
C PHE A 166 -21.83 5.64 -6.47
N ILE A 167 -20.55 5.45 -6.24
CA ILE A 167 -19.90 5.60 -4.94
C ILE A 167 -18.78 6.64 -5.03
N LYS A 168 -18.55 7.37 -3.93
CA LYS A 168 -17.44 8.31 -3.81
C LYS A 168 -16.23 7.60 -3.20
N VAL A 169 -15.10 7.67 -3.85
CA VAL A 169 -13.87 6.96 -3.46
C VAL A 169 -12.75 7.95 -3.22
N THR A 170 -12.09 7.85 -2.07
CA THR A 170 -10.92 8.67 -1.72
C THR A 170 -9.64 7.88 -1.98
N GLY A 171 -8.83 8.36 -2.91
CA GLY A 171 -7.59 7.74 -3.34
C GLY A 171 -6.32 8.39 -2.76
N LYS A 172 -5.18 8.11 -3.38
CA LYS A 172 -3.87 8.65 -2.97
C LYS A 172 -3.88 10.19 -3.00
N GLY A 173 -3.34 10.80 -1.94
CA GLY A 173 -3.29 12.26 -1.82
C GLY A 173 -4.64 12.89 -1.50
N ASN A 174 -5.55 12.13 -0.88
CA ASN A 174 -6.91 12.57 -0.53
C ASN A 174 -7.76 13.01 -1.75
N LYS A 175 -7.39 12.60 -2.96
CA LYS A 175 -8.15 12.89 -4.17
C LYS A 175 -9.41 12.04 -4.22
N GLN A 176 -10.54 12.68 -4.38
CA GLN A 176 -11.85 12.03 -4.50
C GLN A 176 -12.25 11.85 -5.96
N ARG A 177 -12.94 10.72 -6.23
CA ARG A 177 -13.58 10.47 -7.51
C ARG A 177 -14.88 9.71 -7.31
N PHE A 178 -15.81 9.86 -8.22
CA PHE A 178 -17.00 9.03 -8.32
C PHE A 178 -16.71 7.80 -9.19
N VAL A 179 -17.24 6.67 -8.77
CA VAL A 179 -17.09 5.38 -9.46
C VAL A 179 -18.48 4.79 -9.65
N PRO A 180 -18.86 4.43 -10.88
CA PRO A 180 -20.14 3.76 -11.12
C PRO A 180 -20.23 2.46 -10.33
N ILE A 181 -21.46 2.11 -9.89
CA ILE A 181 -21.74 0.88 -9.18
C ILE A 181 -22.94 0.17 -9.79
N GLY A 182 -22.78 -1.10 -10.18
CA GLY A 182 -23.84 -1.90 -10.74
C GLY A 182 -24.84 -2.39 -9.68
N GLU A 183 -26.07 -2.67 -10.10
CA GLU A 183 -27.17 -3.13 -9.22
C GLU A 183 -26.84 -4.36 -8.39
N LEU A 184 -26.13 -5.32 -8.98
CA LEU A 184 -25.71 -6.53 -8.27
C LEU A 184 -24.80 -6.22 -7.08
N THR A 185 -23.83 -5.33 -7.27
CA THR A 185 -22.91 -4.90 -6.19
C THR A 185 -23.67 -4.14 -5.13
N GLN A 186 -24.59 -3.23 -5.51
CA GLN A 186 -25.46 -2.51 -4.58
C GLN A 186 -26.28 -3.49 -3.72
N LYS A 187 -26.89 -4.50 -4.34
CA LYS A 187 -27.67 -5.54 -3.66
C LYS A 187 -26.85 -6.23 -2.56
N PHE A 188 -25.63 -6.68 -2.86
CA PHE A 188 -24.80 -7.35 -1.86
C PHE A 188 -24.33 -6.42 -0.74
N ILE A 189 -24.03 -5.16 -1.05
CA ILE A 189 -23.72 -4.16 -0.02
C ILE A 189 -24.94 -3.94 0.89
N LEU A 190 -26.15 -3.84 0.35
CA LEU A 190 -27.37 -3.65 1.14
C LEU A 190 -27.68 -4.86 2.01
N ILE A 191 -27.52 -6.08 1.51
CA ILE A 191 -27.68 -7.31 2.30
C ILE A 191 -26.72 -7.28 3.48
N TYR A 192 -25.43 -7.08 3.23
CA TYR A 192 -24.44 -7.01 4.30
C TYR A 192 -24.72 -5.88 5.29
N LYS A 193 -25.00 -4.68 4.81
CA LYS A 193 -25.27 -3.48 5.62
C LYS A 193 -26.45 -3.71 6.57
N ASN A 194 -27.56 -4.25 6.04
CA ASN A 194 -28.82 -4.31 6.76
C ASN A 194 -28.94 -5.58 7.62
N SER A 195 -28.39 -6.72 7.20
CA SER A 195 -28.53 -7.99 7.91
C SER A 195 -27.38 -8.33 8.84
N ILE A 196 -26.15 -7.91 8.52
CA ILE A 196 -24.96 -8.28 9.26
C ILE A 196 -24.36 -7.09 10.01
N ARG A 197 -24.07 -5.99 9.30
CA ARG A 197 -23.40 -4.85 9.90
C ARG A 197 -24.20 -4.19 11.02
N ASN A 198 -25.52 -4.13 10.88
CA ASN A 198 -26.40 -3.50 11.85
C ASN A 198 -26.44 -4.21 13.21
N VAL A 199 -26.13 -5.51 13.26
CA VAL A 199 -26.10 -6.28 14.52
C VAL A 199 -24.71 -6.36 15.16
N LEU A 200 -23.68 -5.79 14.50
CA LEU A 200 -22.32 -5.74 15.05
C LEU A 200 -22.21 -4.68 16.14
N ASN A 201 -21.46 -4.99 17.20
CA ASN A 201 -21.04 -3.99 18.17
C ASN A 201 -19.91 -3.13 17.56
N ILE A 202 -20.31 -2.00 16.96
CA ILE A 202 -19.39 -1.12 16.23
C ILE A 202 -18.55 -0.33 17.22
N GLN A 203 -17.24 -0.36 17.05
CA GLN A 203 -16.30 0.39 17.88
C GLN A 203 -16.29 1.88 17.52
N ASN A 204 -16.04 2.73 18.51
CA ASN A 204 -15.96 4.18 18.34
C ASN A 204 -14.98 4.57 17.22
N GLY A 205 -15.43 5.49 16.34
CA GLY A 205 -14.68 5.95 15.17
C GLY A 205 -14.81 5.07 13.92
N HIS A 206 -15.65 4.01 13.98
CA HIS A 206 -15.91 3.12 12.85
C HIS A 206 -17.38 3.11 12.40
N GLU A 207 -18.19 4.01 12.93
CA GLU A 207 -19.64 4.09 12.70
C GLU A 207 -19.98 4.27 11.22
N ASP A 208 -19.20 5.08 10.51
CA ASP A 208 -19.37 5.35 9.09
C ASP A 208 -18.56 4.41 8.18
N THR A 209 -17.74 3.51 8.73
CA THR A 209 -16.97 2.53 7.93
C THR A 209 -17.89 1.46 7.37
N LEU A 210 -17.86 1.22 6.05
CA LEU A 210 -18.73 0.23 5.43
C LEU A 210 -18.35 -1.19 5.84
N PHE A 211 -17.12 -1.62 5.59
CA PHE A 211 -16.69 -3.01 5.82
C PHE A 211 -15.96 -3.17 7.16
N LEU A 212 -16.57 -3.92 8.07
CA LEU A 212 -16.10 -4.14 9.42
C LEU A 212 -15.62 -5.59 9.62
N ASN A 213 -14.67 -5.76 10.53
CA ASN A 213 -14.33 -7.08 11.06
C ASN A 213 -15.31 -7.50 12.15
N ARG A 214 -15.24 -8.76 12.61
CA ARG A 214 -16.10 -9.31 13.68
C ARG A 214 -16.03 -8.55 15.02
N ARG A 215 -15.01 -7.70 15.21
CA ARG A 215 -14.83 -6.87 16.41
C ARG A 215 -15.40 -5.46 16.24
N GLY A 216 -16.13 -5.18 15.18
CA GLY A 216 -16.70 -3.86 14.89
C GLY A 216 -15.69 -2.79 14.45
N LYS A 217 -14.48 -3.16 14.02
CA LYS A 217 -13.46 -2.25 13.51
C LYS A 217 -13.29 -2.39 12.00
N GLN A 218 -12.79 -1.34 11.37
CA GLN A 218 -12.41 -1.35 9.95
C GLN A 218 -11.55 -2.56 9.59
N LEU A 219 -11.80 -3.17 8.43
CA LEU A 219 -10.94 -4.21 7.87
C LEU A 219 -9.55 -3.66 7.54
N THR A 220 -8.53 -4.50 7.72
CA THR A 220 -7.18 -4.18 7.28
C THR A 220 -6.92 -4.69 5.86
N ARG A 221 -6.00 -4.07 5.15
CA ARG A 221 -5.55 -4.55 3.82
C ARG A 221 -5.01 -5.99 3.88
N ALA A 222 -4.31 -6.33 4.98
CA ALA A 222 -3.79 -7.68 5.20
C ALA A 222 -4.92 -8.71 5.30
N MET A 223 -6.01 -8.39 6.03
CA MET A 223 -7.18 -9.28 6.13
C MET A 223 -7.78 -9.58 4.76
N ILE A 224 -7.96 -8.57 3.90
CA ILE A 224 -8.50 -8.78 2.55
C ILE A 224 -7.57 -9.66 1.71
N PHE A 225 -6.26 -9.45 1.82
CA PHE A 225 -5.28 -10.30 1.15
C PHE A 225 -5.37 -11.76 1.60
N THR A 226 -5.53 -12.01 2.92
CA THR A 226 -5.73 -13.35 3.48
C THR A 226 -7.01 -13.98 2.96
N ILE A 227 -8.15 -13.27 3.00
CA ILE A 227 -9.44 -13.77 2.50
C ILE A 227 -9.33 -14.22 1.03
N ILE A 228 -8.72 -13.39 0.17
CA ILE A 228 -8.56 -13.73 -1.25
C ILE A 228 -7.64 -14.95 -1.44
N LYS A 229 -6.57 -15.06 -0.64
CA LYS A 229 -5.68 -16.22 -0.69
C LYS A 229 -6.36 -17.49 -0.22
N ASP A 230 -7.13 -17.43 0.85
CA ASP A 230 -7.88 -18.58 1.37
C ASP A 230 -8.90 -19.07 0.34
N LEU A 231 -9.62 -18.17 -0.33
CA LEU A 231 -10.53 -18.51 -1.41
C LEU A 231 -9.81 -19.14 -2.60
N ALA A 232 -8.63 -18.62 -2.97
CA ALA A 232 -7.82 -19.22 -4.04
C ALA A 232 -7.42 -20.67 -3.73
N VAL A 233 -7.10 -20.96 -2.47
CA VAL A 233 -6.82 -22.34 -2.02
C VAL A 233 -8.06 -23.22 -2.13
N VAL A 234 -9.23 -22.72 -1.73
CA VAL A 234 -10.51 -23.47 -1.79
C VAL A 234 -10.83 -23.92 -3.23
N ILE A 235 -10.58 -23.07 -4.22
CA ILE A 235 -10.85 -23.39 -5.64
C ILE A 235 -9.62 -24.00 -6.35
N ASN A 236 -8.56 -24.37 -5.64
CA ASN A 236 -7.31 -24.88 -6.19
C ASN A 236 -6.71 -23.99 -7.29
N LEU A 237 -6.81 -22.68 -7.16
CA LEU A 237 -6.29 -21.72 -8.12
C LEU A 237 -4.77 -21.64 -8.05
N ASN A 238 -4.08 -22.16 -9.07
CA ASN A 238 -2.62 -22.19 -9.11
C ASN A 238 -2.01 -20.90 -9.70
N LYS A 239 -2.44 -19.73 -9.17
CA LYS A 239 -1.92 -18.41 -9.55
C LYS A 239 -1.57 -17.60 -8.30
N ASN A 240 -0.55 -16.74 -8.40
CA ASN A 240 -0.21 -15.84 -7.30
C ASN A 240 -1.07 -14.59 -7.34
N ILE A 241 -2.26 -14.68 -6.75
CA ILE A 241 -3.24 -13.59 -6.75
C ILE A 241 -3.14 -12.68 -5.53
N SER A 242 -3.58 -11.47 -5.73
CA SER A 242 -3.65 -10.41 -4.74
C SER A 242 -4.89 -9.52 -5.01
N PRO A 243 -5.28 -8.61 -4.10
CA PRO A 243 -6.36 -7.67 -4.39
C PRO A 243 -6.16 -6.84 -5.67
N HIS A 244 -4.91 -6.63 -6.09
CA HIS A 244 -4.61 -5.95 -7.36
C HIS A 244 -4.94 -6.78 -8.59
N THR A 245 -4.84 -8.11 -8.48
CA THR A 245 -5.16 -9.03 -9.59
C THR A 245 -6.65 -8.99 -9.98
N LEU A 246 -7.54 -8.75 -9.00
CA LEU A 246 -8.99 -8.58 -9.23
C LEU A 246 -9.34 -7.25 -9.95
N ARG A 247 -8.39 -6.35 -10.11
CA ARG A 247 -8.61 -5.05 -10.75
C ARG A 247 -8.14 -5.01 -12.20
N HIS A 248 -7.31 -5.95 -12.63
CA HIS A 248 -6.73 -6.04 -13.97
C HIS A 248 -7.46 -7.04 -14.83
#